data_13f1fc7420964718f083bd1f2499f7ea
#
_entry.id   13f1fc7420964718f083bd1f2499f7ea
#
_cell.length_a   1.000
_cell.length_b   1.000
_cell.length_c   1.000
_cell.angle_alpha   90.00
_cell.angle_beta   90.00
_cell.angle_gamma   90.00
#
_symmetry.space_group_name_H-M   'P 1'
#
loop_
_entity.id
_entity.type
_entity.pdbx_description
1 polymer ?
#
loop_
_entity_poly.entity_id
_entity_poly.type
_entity_poly.pdbx_seq_one_letter_code
_entity_poly.pdbx_strand_id
1 'polypeptide(L)'
;MLRVNIVGIGPGNPELLTNQARQAIEESNILIGDKRMLAAFGAGKRLFDTIKSSEITEICQKADAEKDVVAVLVSGDVGFFSLAKTITGKLADCECRRYCGISSLVYFSQQLNIAWDDAKIVSMHGRNQNLIAAVAQNSKVFSLTGGEHSPNQLCLKLCDHGMADVKVYVGENLSYPEEKITYGTAAEISKLEF
;
A
#
# COMPACT_ATOMS: atom_id res chain seq x y z
N MET A 1 -4.63 -24.88 -14.62
CA MET A 1 -4.57 -23.40 -14.60
C MET A 1 -3.39 -22.98 -13.74
N LEU A 2 -2.67 -21.92 -14.13
CA LEU A 2 -1.61 -21.35 -13.31
C LEU A 2 -2.16 -20.84 -11.98
N ARG A 3 -1.53 -21.18 -10.85
CA ARG A 3 -1.86 -20.65 -9.54
C ARG A 3 -1.11 -19.33 -9.31
N VAL A 4 -1.87 -18.27 -9.04
CA VAL A 4 -1.37 -16.92 -8.77
C VAL A 4 -1.86 -16.44 -7.39
N ASN A 5 -0.94 -16.30 -6.47
CA ASN A 5 -1.17 -15.77 -5.13
C ASN A 5 -0.94 -14.25 -5.13
N ILE A 6 -1.96 -13.45 -4.87
CA ILE A 6 -1.81 -12.00 -4.70
C ILE A 6 -1.71 -11.73 -3.21
N VAL A 7 -0.53 -11.29 -2.78
CA VAL A 7 -0.17 -11.29 -1.36
C VAL A 7 0.06 -9.87 -0.86
N GLY A 8 -0.78 -9.43 0.07
CA GLY A 8 -0.57 -8.21 0.85
C GLY A 8 0.53 -8.45 1.88
N ILE A 9 1.65 -7.75 1.72
CA ILE A 9 2.81 -7.92 2.60
C ILE A 9 2.80 -7.05 3.85
N GLY A 10 1.72 -6.32 4.08
CA GLY A 10 1.68 -5.36 5.16
C GLY A 10 2.46 -4.08 4.84
N PRO A 11 2.78 -3.27 5.86
CA PRO A 11 3.47 -2.00 5.67
C PRO A 11 4.96 -2.13 5.29
N GLY A 12 5.53 -3.34 5.35
CA GLY A 12 6.88 -3.62 4.86
C GLY A 12 7.76 -4.45 5.79
N ASN A 13 7.54 -4.40 7.11
CA ASN A 13 8.28 -5.24 8.06
C ASN A 13 7.82 -6.71 7.93
N PRO A 14 8.73 -7.68 7.67
CA PRO A 14 8.39 -9.09 7.56
C PRO A 14 7.73 -9.71 8.81
N GLU A 15 7.93 -9.13 10.00
CA GLU A 15 7.29 -9.58 11.24
C GLU A 15 5.78 -9.28 11.27
N LEU A 16 5.33 -8.31 10.46
CA LEU A 16 3.92 -7.94 10.32
C LEU A 16 3.20 -8.72 9.21
N LEU A 17 3.89 -9.68 8.59
CA LEU A 17 3.29 -10.55 7.59
C LEU A 17 2.33 -11.53 8.27
N THR A 18 1.11 -11.68 7.72
CA THR A 18 0.20 -12.72 8.23
C THR A 18 0.76 -14.12 7.93
N ASN A 19 0.45 -15.11 8.76
CA ASN A 19 0.91 -16.49 8.54
C ASN A 19 0.48 -17.04 7.18
N GLN A 20 -0.74 -16.74 6.74
CA GLN A 20 -1.24 -17.17 5.42
C GLN A 20 -0.48 -16.51 4.27
N ALA A 21 -0.15 -15.21 4.39
CA ALA A 21 0.65 -14.50 3.41
C ALA A 21 2.08 -15.08 3.34
N ARG A 22 2.69 -15.36 4.49
CA ARG A 22 4.00 -16.01 4.57
C ARG A 22 4.00 -17.36 3.86
N GLN A 23 3.04 -18.23 4.18
CA GLN A 23 2.91 -19.54 3.56
C GLN A 23 2.71 -19.42 2.04
N ALA A 24 1.88 -18.51 1.56
CA ALA A 24 1.66 -18.28 0.14
C ALA A 24 2.93 -17.85 -0.59
N ILE A 25 3.78 -17.03 0.05
CA ILE A 25 5.09 -16.66 -0.47
C ILE A 25 6.04 -17.86 -0.49
N GLU A 26 6.09 -18.64 0.59
CA GLU A 26 6.97 -19.83 0.70
C GLU A 26 6.65 -20.90 -0.36
N GLU A 27 5.37 -21.15 -0.61
CA GLU A 27 4.90 -22.10 -1.63
C GLU A 27 5.17 -21.64 -3.07
N SER A 28 5.45 -20.36 -3.30
CA SER A 28 5.65 -19.80 -4.63
C SER A 28 7.12 -19.88 -5.04
N ASN A 29 7.40 -20.26 -6.30
CA ASN A 29 8.75 -20.28 -6.86
C ASN A 29 9.04 -19.06 -7.77
N ILE A 30 8.03 -18.25 -8.06
CA ILE A 30 8.14 -16.96 -8.74
C ILE A 30 7.60 -15.88 -7.83
N LEU A 31 8.37 -14.80 -7.62
CA LEU A 31 7.91 -13.60 -6.95
C LEU A 31 7.94 -12.40 -7.89
N ILE A 32 6.87 -11.63 -7.88
CA ILE A 32 6.72 -10.39 -8.65
C ILE A 32 6.39 -9.27 -7.66
N GLY A 33 7.09 -8.15 -7.71
CA GLY A 33 6.87 -7.01 -6.83
C GLY A 33 7.93 -5.95 -7.04
N ASP A 34 7.94 -4.90 -6.22
CA ASP A 34 9.03 -3.94 -6.26
C ASP A 34 10.32 -4.48 -5.61
N LYS A 35 11.42 -3.81 -5.87
CA LYS A 35 12.75 -4.22 -5.40
C LYS A 35 12.84 -4.39 -3.87
N ARG A 36 12.16 -3.53 -3.09
CA ARG A 36 12.19 -3.60 -1.62
C ARG A 36 11.48 -4.86 -1.12
N MET A 37 10.33 -5.20 -1.71
CA MET A 37 9.56 -6.41 -1.39
C MET A 37 10.35 -7.66 -1.78
N LEU A 38 10.93 -7.68 -2.97
CA LEU A 38 11.72 -8.81 -3.44
C LEU A 38 12.97 -9.06 -2.59
N ALA A 39 13.63 -8.00 -2.12
CA ALA A 39 14.78 -8.12 -1.22
C ALA A 39 14.42 -8.80 0.11
N ALA A 40 13.21 -8.57 0.63
CA ALA A 40 12.76 -9.15 1.90
C ALA A 40 12.35 -10.62 1.79
N PHE A 41 11.81 -11.05 0.63
CA PHE A 41 11.13 -12.35 0.51
C PHE A 41 11.67 -13.24 -0.62
N GLY A 42 12.63 -12.78 -1.42
CA GLY A 42 13.01 -13.39 -2.70
C GLY A 42 14.05 -14.50 -2.64
N ALA A 43 14.59 -14.86 -1.48
CA ALA A 43 15.67 -15.85 -1.38
C ALA A 43 15.28 -17.20 -2.02
N GLY A 44 16.11 -17.67 -2.98
CA GLY A 44 15.94 -18.97 -3.66
C GLY A 44 14.81 -19.01 -4.70
N LYS A 45 14.26 -17.89 -5.13
CA LYS A 45 13.11 -17.81 -6.04
C LYS A 45 13.46 -17.06 -7.34
N ARG A 46 12.66 -17.23 -8.38
CA ARG A 46 12.74 -16.39 -9.60
C ARG A 46 12.06 -15.05 -9.31
N LEU A 47 12.79 -13.94 -9.50
CA LEU A 47 12.36 -12.60 -9.12
C LEU A 47 12.09 -11.75 -10.34
N PHE A 48 10.98 -10.98 -10.30
CA PHE A 48 10.63 -10.01 -11.33
C PHE A 48 10.30 -8.67 -10.66
N ASP A 49 11.19 -7.69 -10.85
CA ASP A 49 11.05 -6.34 -10.31
C ASP A 49 10.10 -5.52 -11.20
N THR A 50 8.82 -5.62 -10.93
CA THR A 50 7.79 -4.82 -11.58
C THR A 50 6.51 -4.74 -10.76
N ILE A 51 5.85 -3.58 -10.87
CA ILE A 51 4.49 -3.31 -10.35
C ILE A 51 3.51 -2.97 -11.48
N LYS A 52 3.95 -3.04 -12.74
CA LYS A 52 3.09 -2.77 -13.89
C LYS A 52 2.20 -3.98 -14.21
N SER A 53 0.90 -3.77 -14.16
CA SER A 53 -0.07 -4.86 -14.38
C SER A 53 0.07 -5.57 -15.73
N SER A 54 0.53 -4.86 -16.79
CA SER A 54 0.80 -5.46 -18.10
C SER A 54 1.97 -6.45 -18.07
N GLU A 55 3.09 -6.05 -17.45
CA GLU A 55 4.26 -6.90 -17.30
C GLU A 55 3.97 -8.12 -16.40
N ILE A 56 3.24 -7.91 -15.28
CA ILE A 56 2.80 -9.00 -14.41
C ILE A 56 1.96 -10.02 -15.19
N THR A 57 1.01 -9.55 -16.01
CA THR A 57 0.18 -10.43 -16.85
C THR A 57 1.05 -11.24 -17.84
N GLU A 58 2.01 -10.59 -18.49
CA GLU A 58 2.92 -11.26 -19.43
C GLU A 58 3.79 -12.34 -18.75
N ILE A 59 4.30 -12.05 -17.56
CA ILE A 59 5.08 -13.02 -16.76
C ILE A 59 4.20 -14.23 -16.41
N CYS A 60 2.97 -14.01 -15.96
CA CYS A 60 2.04 -15.09 -15.63
C CYS A 60 1.68 -15.93 -16.88
N GLN A 61 1.51 -15.31 -18.05
CA GLN A 61 1.22 -16.02 -19.31
C GLN A 61 2.39 -16.90 -19.78
N LYS A 62 3.63 -16.54 -19.43
CA LYS A 62 4.84 -17.30 -19.79
C LYS A 62 5.21 -18.36 -18.75
N ALA A 63 4.60 -18.37 -17.59
CA ALA A 63 4.85 -19.34 -16.53
C ALA A 63 4.24 -20.70 -16.87
N ASP A 64 4.93 -21.78 -16.45
CA ASP A 64 4.48 -23.15 -16.65
C ASP A 64 3.42 -23.51 -15.58
N ALA A 65 2.17 -23.66 -16.00
CA ALA A 65 1.04 -23.93 -15.10
C ALA A 65 1.15 -25.24 -14.30
N GLU A 66 2.00 -26.18 -14.71
CA GLU A 66 2.22 -27.45 -14.00
C GLU A 66 3.34 -27.37 -12.95
N LYS A 67 4.28 -26.45 -13.14
CA LYS A 67 5.50 -26.37 -12.31
C LYS A 67 5.57 -25.09 -11.48
N ASP A 68 4.91 -24.03 -11.94
CA ASP A 68 5.05 -22.70 -11.36
C ASP A 68 3.88 -22.33 -10.45
N VAL A 69 4.23 -21.70 -9.35
CA VAL A 69 3.33 -20.98 -8.47
C VAL A 69 3.86 -19.55 -8.36
N VAL A 70 3.04 -18.60 -8.73
CA VAL A 70 3.41 -17.17 -8.76
C VAL A 70 2.87 -16.48 -7.53
N ALA A 71 3.70 -15.72 -6.80
CA ALA A 71 3.23 -14.73 -5.85
C ALA A 71 3.46 -13.33 -6.38
N VAL A 72 2.39 -12.53 -6.44
CA VAL A 72 2.44 -11.10 -6.73
C VAL A 72 2.33 -10.36 -5.40
N LEU A 73 3.43 -9.72 -5.01
CA LEU A 73 3.52 -8.97 -3.76
C LEU A 73 2.94 -7.57 -3.95
N VAL A 74 2.08 -7.15 -3.04
CA VAL A 74 1.52 -5.80 -3.01
C VAL A 74 1.67 -5.20 -1.62
N SER A 75 1.97 -3.90 -1.55
CA SER A 75 2.10 -3.19 -0.28
C SER A 75 0.76 -3.12 0.46
N GLY A 76 0.79 -3.20 1.76
CA GLY A 76 -0.37 -3.10 2.62
C GLY A 76 -1.31 -4.30 2.50
N ASP A 77 -2.59 -4.02 2.35
CA ASP A 77 -3.66 -5.00 2.17
C ASP A 77 -4.17 -5.06 0.73
N VAL A 78 -4.50 -6.25 0.26
CA VAL A 78 -5.00 -6.51 -1.11
C VAL A 78 -6.32 -5.80 -1.44
N GLY A 79 -7.10 -5.42 -0.45
CA GLY A 79 -8.38 -4.71 -0.58
C GLY A 79 -8.27 -3.19 -0.41
N PHE A 80 -7.11 -2.67 0.06
CA PHE A 80 -6.95 -1.28 0.42
C PHE A 80 -6.16 -0.48 -0.63
N PHE A 81 -6.84 0.11 -1.60
CA PHE A 81 -6.26 0.86 -2.74
C PHE A 81 -5.15 0.13 -3.51
N SER A 82 -5.22 -1.19 -3.50
CA SER A 82 -4.18 -2.07 -4.00
C SER A 82 -4.28 -2.32 -5.51
N LEU A 83 -3.14 -2.61 -6.13
CA LEU A 83 -3.01 -3.12 -7.49
C LEU A 83 -3.73 -4.47 -7.69
N ALA A 84 -4.02 -5.22 -6.63
CA ALA A 84 -4.66 -6.53 -6.64
C ALA A 84 -5.95 -6.56 -7.49
N LYS A 85 -6.79 -5.51 -7.42
CA LYS A 85 -8.03 -5.42 -8.21
C LYS A 85 -7.75 -5.43 -9.71
N THR A 86 -6.77 -4.65 -10.16
CA THR A 86 -6.38 -4.53 -11.57
C THR A 86 -5.76 -5.82 -12.09
N ILE A 87 -4.90 -6.44 -11.29
CA ILE A 87 -4.22 -7.69 -11.65
C ILE A 87 -5.25 -8.82 -11.80
N THR A 88 -6.11 -9.02 -10.81
CA THR A 88 -7.12 -10.10 -10.87
C THR A 88 -8.02 -9.98 -12.10
N GLY A 89 -8.39 -8.75 -12.50
CA GLY A 89 -9.21 -8.54 -13.70
C GLY A 89 -8.50 -8.90 -15.01
N LYS A 90 -7.17 -8.97 -15.03
CA LYS A 90 -6.36 -9.31 -16.22
C LYS A 90 -5.91 -10.77 -16.26
N LEU A 91 -6.08 -11.51 -15.17
CA LEU A 91 -5.66 -12.90 -15.02
C LEU A 91 -6.86 -13.85 -14.93
N ALA A 92 -7.86 -13.66 -15.82
CA ALA A 92 -9.09 -14.46 -15.83
C ALA A 92 -8.83 -15.97 -16.06
N ASP A 93 -7.75 -16.31 -16.77
CA ASP A 93 -7.35 -17.68 -17.09
C ASP A 93 -6.45 -18.32 -16.02
N CYS A 94 -6.26 -17.63 -14.88
CA CYS A 94 -5.46 -18.12 -13.77
C CYS A 94 -6.32 -18.40 -12.52
N GLU A 95 -5.89 -19.34 -11.69
CA GLU A 95 -6.46 -19.53 -10.35
C GLU A 95 -5.86 -18.49 -9.40
N CYS A 96 -6.54 -17.33 -9.28
CA CYS A 96 -6.10 -16.24 -8.43
C CYS A 96 -6.62 -16.39 -7.00
N ARG A 97 -5.71 -16.38 -6.01
CA ARG A 97 -6.01 -16.32 -4.59
C ARG A 97 -5.47 -15.03 -3.98
N ARG A 98 -6.20 -14.44 -3.03
CA ARG A 98 -5.80 -13.20 -2.34
C ARG A 98 -5.52 -13.49 -0.88
N TYR A 99 -4.42 -12.95 -0.39
CA TYR A 99 -4.00 -13.05 1.00
C TYR A 99 -3.90 -11.65 1.58
N CYS A 100 -4.62 -11.41 2.68
CA CYS A 100 -4.65 -10.09 3.32
C CYS A 100 -3.31 -9.73 3.96
N GLY A 101 -3.04 -8.44 4.02
CA GLY A 101 -1.94 -7.85 4.76
C GLY A 101 -2.46 -6.73 5.68
N ILE A 102 -1.63 -6.23 6.56
CA ILE A 102 -1.94 -5.08 7.40
C ILE A 102 -1.84 -3.82 6.54
N SER A 103 -2.93 -3.06 6.37
CA SER A 103 -2.89 -1.81 5.61
C SER A 103 -2.12 -0.72 6.38
N SER A 104 -1.60 0.27 5.66
CA SER A 104 -0.97 1.45 6.27
C SER A 104 -1.93 2.22 7.19
N LEU A 105 -3.23 2.24 6.88
CA LEU A 105 -4.26 2.81 7.76
C LEU A 105 -4.26 2.12 9.12
N VAL A 106 -4.36 0.79 9.15
CA VAL A 106 -4.41 0.02 10.40
C VAL A 106 -3.13 0.19 11.21
N TYR A 107 -1.98 0.04 10.55
CA TYR A 107 -0.69 0.19 11.20
C TYR A 107 -0.47 1.61 11.76
N PHE A 108 -0.71 2.63 10.96
CA PHE A 108 -0.51 4.03 11.35
C PHE A 108 -1.46 4.44 12.49
N SER A 109 -2.72 4.03 12.42
CA SER A 109 -3.70 4.30 13.49
C SER A 109 -3.29 3.65 14.81
N GLN A 110 -2.72 2.44 14.77
CA GLN A 110 -2.18 1.76 15.94
C GLN A 110 -0.98 2.53 16.52
N GLN A 111 -0.06 3.02 15.68
CA GLN A 111 1.09 3.83 16.13
C GLN A 111 0.64 5.12 16.83
N LEU A 112 -0.47 5.70 16.40
CA LEU A 112 -1.06 6.90 17.00
C LEU A 112 -1.98 6.61 18.19
N ASN A 113 -2.28 5.35 18.45
CA ASN A 113 -3.29 4.92 19.43
C ASN A 113 -4.67 5.56 19.18
N ILE A 114 -5.09 5.59 17.89
CA ILE A 114 -6.34 6.19 17.42
C ILE A 114 -7.20 5.11 16.77
N ALA A 115 -8.50 5.04 17.15
CA ALA A 115 -9.47 4.24 16.43
C ALA A 115 -9.71 4.84 15.02
N TRP A 116 -9.95 3.97 14.04
CA TRP A 116 -10.11 4.39 12.63
C TRP A 116 -11.46 4.00 11.99
N ASP A 117 -12.35 3.37 12.76
CA ASP A 117 -13.66 2.91 12.32
C ASP A 117 -14.60 4.05 11.86
N ASP A 118 -14.41 5.25 12.39
CA ASP A 118 -15.12 6.49 12.02
C ASP A 118 -14.36 7.37 11.00
N ALA A 119 -13.20 6.91 10.51
CA ALA A 119 -12.38 7.72 9.62
C ALA A 119 -12.92 7.73 8.18
N LYS A 120 -13.02 8.91 7.59
CA LYS A 120 -13.17 9.06 6.14
C LYS A 120 -11.86 8.71 5.45
N ILE A 121 -11.88 7.73 4.58
CA ILE A 121 -10.70 7.26 3.88
C ILE A 121 -10.67 7.86 2.47
N VAL A 122 -9.56 8.47 2.10
CA VAL A 122 -9.30 9.02 0.77
C VAL A 122 -7.93 8.57 0.26
N SER A 123 -7.71 8.63 -1.04
CA SER A 123 -6.41 8.32 -1.64
C SER A 123 -6.02 9.43 -2.61
N MET A 124 -4.87 10.04 -2.32
CA MET A 124 -4.20 11.00 -3.20
C MET A 124 -3.03 10.35 -3.94
N HIS A 125 -2.77 9.06 -3.69
CA HIS A 125 -1.72 8.30 -4.37
C HIS A 125 -2.23 7.78 -5.71
N GLY A 126 -1.76 8.38 -6.81
CA GLY A 126 -2.20 8.03 -8.17
C GLY A 126 -3.70 8.29 -8.44
N ARG A 127 -4.35 9.07 -7.58
CA ARG A 127 -5.77 9.44 -7.65
C ARG A 127 -5.93 10.90 -7.24
N ASN A 128 -7.03 11.51 -7.66
CA ASN A 128 -7.33 12.90 -7.31
C ASN A 128 -8.72 12.96 -6.64
N GLN A 129 -8.79 12.57 -5.36
CA GLN A 129 -10.00 12.69 -4.55
C GLN A 129 -10.06 14.07 -3.87
N ASN A 130 -11.27 14.55 -3.56
CA ASN A 130 -11.43 15.84 -2.92
C ASN A 130 -11.11 15.77 -1.41
N LEU A 131 -9.83 15.94 -1.06
CA LEU A 131 -9.37 15.96 0.32
C LEU A 131 -9.98 17.13 1.11
N ILE A 132 -10.11 18.31 0.49
CA ILE A 132 -10.63 19.51 1.16
C ILE A 132 -12.06 19.27 1.65
N ALA A 133 -12.93 18.76 0.77
CA ALA A 133 -14.30 18.43 1.16
C ALA A 133 -14.33 17.30 2.22
N ALA A 134 -13.45 16.32 2.11
CA ALA A 134 -13.37 15.26 3.11
C ALA A 134 -13.01 15.80 4.49
N VAL A 135 -12.02 16.68 4.60
CA VAL A 135 -11.59 17.30 5.87
C VAL A 135 -12.67 18.24 6.41
N ALA A 136 -13.33 19.02 5.55
CA ALA A 136 -14.38 19.95 5.99
C ALA A 136 -15.63 19.24 6.56
N GLN A 137 -15.89 17.99 6.15
CA GLN A 137 -17.12 17.25 6.48
C GLN A 137 -16.94 16.13 7.51
N ASN A 138 -15.71 15.81 7.89
CA ASN A 138 -15.45 14.68 8.77
C ASN A 138 -14.44 15.05 9.87
N SER A 139 -14.67 14.57 11.07
CA SER A 139 -13.80 14.79 12.23
C SER A 139 -12.44 14.09 12.12
N LYS A 140 -12.38 13.04 11.32
CA LYS A 140 -11.17 12.23 11.09
C LYS A 140 -11.08 11.82 9.63
N VAL A 141 -9.94 12.08 9.01
CA VAL A 141 -9.67 11.72 7.62
C VAL A 141 -8.32 11.03 7.55
N PHE A 142 -8.28 9.86 6.91
CA PHE A 142 -7.04 9.21 6.53
C PHE A 142 -6.81 9.40 5.03
N SER A 143 -5.60 9.79 4.64
CA SER A 143 -5.22 9.95 3.24
C SER A 143 -3.95 9.19 2.92
N LEU A 144 -4.00 8.35 1.87
CA LEU A 144 -2.76 7.92 1.21
C LEU A 144 -2.21 9.08 0.38
N THR A 145 -0.90 9.32 0.49
CA THR A 145 -0.18 10.39 -0.19
C THR A 145 0.88 9.82 -1.12
N GLY A 146 1.40 10.61 -2.06
CA GLY A 146 2.50 10.23 -2.93
C GLY A 146 2.54 11.00 -4.25
N GLY A 147 3.70 11.03 -4.89
CA GLY A 147 3.92 11.79 -6.10
C GLY A 147 3.73 13.30 -5.89
N GLU A 148 2.91 13.92 -6.73
CA GLU A 148 2.60 15.36 -6.66
C GLU A 148 1.76 15.75 -5.43
N HIS A 149 1.28 14.76 -4.68
CA HIS A 149 0.45 14.95 -3.49
C HIS A 149 1.22 14.59 -2.22
N SER A 150 2.35 15.26 -2.01
CA SER A 150 3.11 15.15 -0.76
C SER A 150 2.35 15.77 0.41
N PRO A 151 2.62 15.36 1.67
CA PRO A 151 1.91 15.86 2.83
C PRO A 151 1.92 17.39 2.96
N ASN A 152 3.07 18.02 2.73
CA ASN A 152 3.18 19.50 2.79
C ASN A 152 2.34 20.18 1.71
N GLN A 153 2.30 19.67 0.48
CA GLN A 153 1.47 20.24 -0.58
C GLN A 153 -0.04 20.12 -0.27
N LEU A 154 -0.45 19.01 0.32
CA LEU A 154 -1.83 18.82 0.76
C LEU A 154 -2.18 19.75 1.91
N CYS A 155 -1.27 19.94 2.86
CA CYS A 155 -1.45 20.89 3.97
C CYS A 155 -1.49 22.35 3.49
N LEU A 156 -0.68 22.71 2.49
CA LEU A 156 -0.77 24.04 1.87
C LEU A 156 -2.17 24.28 1.28
N LYS A 157 -2.71 23.31 0.54
CA LYS A 157 -4.10 23.39 0.02
C LYS A 157 -5.14 23.51 1.13
N LEU A 158 -4.96 22.86 2.29
CA LEU A 158 -5.85 23.04 3.45
C LEU A 158 -5.77 24.47 3.97
N CYS A 159 -4.58 25.05 4.08
CA CYS A 159 -4.38 26.44 4.49
C CYS A 159 -5.08 27.43 3.55
N ASP A 160 -4.94 27.23 2.23
CA ASP A 160 -5.59 28.06 1.21
C ASP A 160 -7.13 28.06 1.29
N HIS A 161 -7.71 27.02 1.93
CA HIS A 161 -9.15 26.90 2.18
C HIS A 161 -9.56 27.22 3.62
N GLY A 162 -8.70 27.93 4.37
CA GLY A 162 -9.03 28.38 5.74
C GLY A 162 -8.93 27.28 6.82
N MET A 163 -8.25 26.16 6.53
CA MET A 163 -8.11 25.02 7.44
C MET A 163 -6.69 24.92 8.00
N ALA A 164 -6.04 26.04 8.28
CA ALA A 164 -4.64 26.10 8.75
C ALA A 164 -4.41 25.41 10.11
N ASP A 165 -5.44 25.42 10.98
CA ASP A 165 -5.38 24.91 12.34
C ASP A 165 -5.74 23.41 12.46
N VAL A 166 -6.07 22.74 11.36
CA VAL A 166 -6.37 21.31 11.37
C VAL A 166 -5.15 20.53 11.84
N LYS A 167 -5.34 19.63 12.81
CA LYS A 167 -4.28 18.74 13.31
C LYS A 167 -3.98 17.67 12.27
N VAL A 168 -2.70 17.51 11.95
CA VAL A 168 -2.19 16.59 10.95
C VAL A 168 -1.13 15.69 11.54
N TYR A 169 -1.20 14.41 11.24
CA TYR A 169 -0.18 13.41 11.52
C TYR A 169 0.33 12.86 10.19
N VAL A 170 1.62 12.75 10.01
CA VAL A 170 2.26 12.23 8.81
C VAL A 170 3.13 11.04 9.18
N GLY A 171 2.91 9.89 8.57
CA GLY A 171 3.73 8.69 8.72
C GLY A 171 4.53 8.43 7.45
N GLU A 172 5.85 8.35 7.60
CA GLU A 172 6.81 8.06 6.55
C GLU A 172 7.50 6.72 6.82
N ASN A 173 7.76 5.93 5.78
CA ASN A 173 8.45 4.65 5.87
C ASN A 173 7.90 3.73 6.98
N LEU A 174 6.58 3.70 7.13
CA LEU A 174 5.90 2.96 8.20
C LEU A 174 6.38 1.52 8.27
N SER A 175 6.74 1.06 9.47
CA SER A 175 7.29 -0.24 9.82
C SER A 175 8.72 -0.54 9.35
N TYR A 176 9.36 0.33 8.62
CA TYR A 176 10.78 0.23 8.28
C TYR A 176 11.66 0.85 9.39
N PRO A 177 12.99 0.54 9.41
CA PRO A 177 13.90 1.16 10.39
C PRO A 177 13.92 2.69 10.37
N GLU A 178 13.62 3.28 9.20
CA GLU A 178 13.55 4.73 8.99
C GLU A 178 12.13 5.29 9.24
N GLU A 179 11.27 4.57 9.94
CA GLU A 179 9.93 5.05 10.29
C GLU A 179 10.00 6.40 11.00
N LYS A 180 9.21 7.34 10.52
CA LYS A 180 9.08 8.66 11.13
C LYS A 180 7.63 9.08 11.18
N ILE A 181 7.22 9.55 12.35
CA ILE A 181 5.90 10.14 12.55
C ILE A 181 6.07 11.61 12.92
N THR A 182 5.52 12.49 12.10
CA THR A 182 5.52 13.93 12.29
C THR A 182 4.09 14.39 12.56
N TYR A 183 3.90 15.34 13.49
CA TYR A 183 2.59 15.90 13.77
C TYR A 183 2.67 17.42 13.96
N GLY A 184 1.57 18.11 13.68
CA GLY A 184 1.44 19.55 13.82
C GLY A 184 0.10 20.04 13.25
N THR A 185 -0.06 21.32 13.13
CA THR A 185 -1.14 21.93 12.35
C THR A 185 -0.86 21.87 10.86
N ALA A 186 -1.89 22.01 10.01
CA ALA A 186 -1.69 22.07 8.56
C ALA A 186 -0.70 23.20 8.19
N ALA A 187 -0.76 24.35 8.89
CA ALA A 187 0.17 25.46 8.69
C ALA A 187 1.63 25.12 9.04
N GLU A 188 1.85 24.28 10.05
CA GLU A 188 3.20 23.84 10.43
C GLU A 188 3.73 22.78 9.45
N ILE A 189 2.93 21.75 9.13
CA ILE A 189 3.30 20.67 8.23
C ILE A 189 3.54 21.18 6.79
N SER A 190 2.82 22.20 6.35
CA SER A 190 3.01 22.80 5.01
C SER A 190 4.40 23.38 4.76
N LYS A 191 5.16 23.66 5.83
CA LYS A 191 6.52 24.25 5.78
C LYS A 191 7.63 23.19 5.81
N LEU A 192 7.29 21.92 5.99
CA LEU A 192 8.24 20.82 6.05
C LEU A 192 8.46 20.19 4.67
N GLU A 193 9.49 19.37 4.55
CA GLU A 193 9.79 18.55 3.37
C GLU A 193 9.55 17.06 3.69
N PHE A 194 8.98 16.32 2.72
CA PHE A 194 8.62 14.92 2.82
C PHE A 194 8.99 14.15 1.56
#